data_5b9e98f70aebacd73358449408798261
#
_entry.id   5b9e98f70aebacd73358449408798261
#
_cell.length_a   1.000
_cell.length_b   1.000
_cell.length_c   1.000
_cell.angle_alpha   90.00
_cell.angle_beta   90.00
_cell.angle_gamma   90.00
#
_symmetry.space_group_name_H-M   'P 1'
#
loop_
_entity.id
_entity.type
_entity.pdbx_description
1 polymer ?
#
loop_
_entity_poly.entity_id
_entity_poly.type
_entity_poly.pdbx_seq_one_letter_code
_entity_poly.pdbx_strand_id
1 'polypeptide(L)'
;MAYLSLYRKWRPSTFKEIIGQKHISIPILRAFEQNRLAHAYLFSGPRGTGKTSMARILAKAVNCLDLKNGNPCNECANCKSINTGASMDVYEIDGASARGVDEIRVLRESVRTLPVAGNKKVYIIDEVHMLTKEAFNALLKTLEEPPAHVLFILATTEPAKIPLTILSRCQRYEFHRISVNDIKEHLLHISQESHLSLTPEAAALIAVRAEGGLRDALSLLDQCSGASAGNELSAEIVYDLLGLTDKEQIIDLFHMIVCGKSSATLQLFYKILQDGKEPSAILSDLLEHFRSIMICKVNPNAPELSAYGNKISVIQKDAQELSDAYLDALFDSLHHSFSEANRSSSPRMSAEMGLLRLCRLRGSQALDSLEERITALEKNVSVLMKSSTLPQTETIPAAPSPAILPPTISIPLVTPTAPVSYTHLTLPTKRI
;
A
#
# COMPACT_ATOMS: atom_id res chain seq x y z
N MET A 1 -3.05 34.61 -16.62
CA MET A 1 -2.40 33.35 -17.04
C MET A 1 -3.21 32.19 -16.48
N ALA A 2 -3.42 31.13 -17.25
CA ALA A 2 -4.08 29.95 -16.72
C ALA A 2 -3.19 29.33 -15.62
N TYR A 3 -3.79 28.94 -14.49
CA TYR A 3 -3.10 28.25 -13.41
C TYR A 3 -2.53 26.92 -13.88
N LEU A 4 -1.24 26.69 -13.66
CA LEU A 4 -0.56 25.44 -14.00
C LEU A 4 -0.23 24.70 -12.71
N SER A 5 -0.78 23.50 -12.55
CA SER A 5 -0.56 22.67 -11.36
C SER A 5 0.92 22.38 -11.11
N LEU A 6 1.32 22.30 -9.83
CA LEU A 6 2.72 22.12 -9.42
C LEU A 6 3.34 20.86 -10.06
N TYR A 7 2.61 19.74 -10.15
CA TYR A 7 3.13 18.51 -10.77
C TYR A 7 3.43 18.63 -12.28
N ARG A 8 2.83 19.64 -12.97
CA ARG A 8 3.15 19.97 -14.36
C ARG A 8 4.31 20.95 -14.47
N LYS A 9 4.30 21.97 -13.62
CA LYS A 9 5.37 23.02 -13.58
C LYS A 9 6.72 22.40 -13.22
N TRP A 10 6.74 21.50 -12.23
CA TRP A 10 7.95 20.85 -11.71
C TRP A 10 8.22 19.47 -12.29
N ARG A 11 7.71 19.21 -13.49
CA ARG A 11 7.99 17.95 -14.19
C ARG A 11 9.48 17.94 -14.59
N PRO A 12 10.25 16.88 -14.22
CA PRO A 12 11.67 16.77 -14.58
C PRO A 12 11.91 16.96 -16.06
N SER A 13 12.88 17.75 -16.42
CA SER A 13 13.26 18.08 -17.79
C SER A 13 14.60 17.48 -18.23
N THR A 14 15.41 17.01 -17.25
CA THR A 14 16.70 16.36 -17.43
C THR A 14 16.79 15.08 -16.60
N PHE A 15 17.71 14.18 -16.94
CA PHE A 15 17.95 12.95 -16.18
C PHE A 15 18.44 13.22 -14.75
N LYS A 16 19.10 14.36 -14.50
CA LYS A 16 19.61 14.74 -13.18
C LYS A 16 18.49 15.13 -12.21
N GLU A 17 17.41 15.66 -12.73
CA GLU A 17 16.24 16.10 -11.95
C GLU A 17 15.33 14.95 -11.51
N ILE A 18 15.57 13.73 -12.03
CA ILE A 18 14.78 12.56 -11.63
C ILE A 18 15.25 12.06 -10.28
N ILE A 19 14.35 12.14 -9.30
CA ILE A 19 14.62 11.80 -7.91
C ILE A 19 14.44 10.31 -7.66
N GLY A 20 15.31 9.72 -6.83
CA GLY A 20 15.20 8.34 -6.36
C GLY A 20 15.52 7.26 -7.40
N GLN A 21 15.75 7.60 -8.70
CA GLN A 21 15.90 6.62 -9.79
C GLN A 21 17.30 6.63 -10.41
N LYS A 22 18.35 6.83 -9.61
CA LYS A 22 19.75 6.86 -10.11
C LYS A 22 20.18 5.56 -10.79
N HIS A 23 19.64 4.43 -10.34
CA HIS A 23 19.89 3.10 -10.92
C HIS A 23 19.35 2.96 -12.35
N ILE A 24 18.47 3.86 -12.80
CA ILE A 24 17.94 3.91 -14.17
C ILE A 24 18.64 5.02 -14.98
N SER A 25 18.71 6.22 -14.42
CA SER A 25 19.24 7.38 -15.13
C SER A 25 20.72 7.22 -15.53
N ILE A 26 21.56 6.64 -14.63
CA ILE A 26 22.99 6.42 -14.89
C ILE A 26 23.23 5.43 -16.04
N PRO A 27 22.64 4.23 -16.06
CA PRO A 27 22.79 3.30 -17.20
C PRO A 27 22.31 3.89 -18.54
N ILE A 28 21.20 4.63 -18.55
CA ILE A 28 20.70 5.28 -19.76
C ILE A 28 21.68 6.34 -20.26
N LEU A 29 22.22 7.19 -19.38
CA LEU A 29 23.25 8.16 -19.75
C LEU A 29 24.50 7.50 -20.32
N ARG A 30 24.99 6.42 -19.73
CA ARG A 30 26.12 5.64 -20.24
C ARG A 30 25.83 5.03 -21.61
N ALA A 31 24.60 4.54 -21.83
CA ALA A 31 24.18 4.01 -23.12
C ALA A 31 24.19 5.12 -24.21
N PHE A 32 23.83 6.34 -23.83
CA PHE A 32 23.96 7.52 -24.71
C PHE A 32 25.43 7.80 -25.07
N GLU A 33 26.32 7.89 -24.10
CA GLU A 33 27.75 8.15 -24.27
C GLU A 33 28.41 7.10 -25.18
N GLN A 34 27.97 5.84 -25.06
CA GLN A 34 28.49 4.71 -25.86
C GLN A 34 27.78 4.54 -27.22
N ASN A 35 26.78 5.37 -27.52
CA ASN A 35 25.92 5.24 -28.70
C ASN A 35 25.27 3.82 -28.85
N ARG A 36 24.88 3.24 -27.70
CA ARG A 36 24.33 1.87 -27.57
C ARG A 36 22.90 1.88 -27.01
N LEU A 37 22.04 2.73 -27.55
CA LEU A 37 20.65 2.77 -27.16
C LEU A 37 19.90 1.57 -27.69
N ALA A 38 19.10 0.93 -26.85
CA ALA A 38 18.19 -0.13 -27.28
C ALA A 38 17.06 0.47 -28.17
N HIS A 39 16.48 -0.38 -28.98
CA HIS A 39 15.34 0.01 -29.84
C HIS A 39 14.02 0.08 -29.06
N ALA A 40 13.93 -0.62 -27.92
CA ALA A 40 12.75 -0.64 -27.08
C ALA A 40 13.11 -0.68 -25.60
N TYR A 41 12.43 0.17 -24.83
CA TYR A 41 12.54 0.25 -23.36
C TYR A 41 11.20 -0.07 -22.74
N LEU A 42 11.22 -0.79 -21.62
CA LEU A 42 10.05 -0.98 -20.75
C LEU A 42 10.34 -0.41 -19.36
N PHE A 43 9.59 0.61 -19.00
CA PHE A 43 9.60 1.25 -17.67
C PHE A 43 8.44 0.70 -16.84
N SER A 44 8.74 -0.08 -15.82
CA SER A 44 7.76 -0.66 -14.92
C SER A 44 7.88 -0.08 -13.52
N GLY A 45 6.81 -0.10 -12.73
CA GLY A 45 6.84 0.32 -11.33
C GLY A 45 5.63 1.15 -10.90
N PRO A 46 5.53 1.53 -9.62
CA PRO A 46 4.37 2.23 -9.06
C PRO A 46 4.04 3.55 -9.77
N ARG A 47 2.80 4.00 -9.61
CA ARG A 47 2.34 5.29 -10.14
C ARG A 47 3.13 6.43 -9.51
N GLY A 48 3.29 7.54 -10.23
CA GLY A 48 3.90 8.76 -9.67
C GLY A 48 5.42 8.74 -9.53
N THR A 49 6.13 7.63 -9.89
CA THR A 49 7.59 7.45 -9.71
C THR A 49 8.46 8.03 -10.83
N GLY A 50 7.86 8.61 -11.88
CA GLY A 50 8.59 9.32 -12.94
C GLY A 50 8.75 8.57 -14.26
N LYS A 51 8.08 7.42 -14.48
CA LYS A 51 8.16 6.63 -15.73
C LYS A 51 7.94 7.45 -17.00
N THR A 52 6.81 8.14 -17.10
CA THR A 52 6.46 8.97 -18.27
C THR A 52 7.38 10.19 -18.42
N SER A 53 7.87 10.75 -17.28
CA SER A 53 8.85 11.85 -17.32
C SER A 53 10.18 11.36 -17.87
N MET A 54 10.69 10.21 -17.43
CA MET A 54 11.88 9.57 -17.97
C MET A 54 11.73 9.29 -19.47
N ALA A 55 10.58 8.77 -19.91
CA ALA A 55 10.28 8.51 -21.30
C ALA A 55 10.39 9.78 -22.16
N ARG A 56 9.82 10.89 -21.69
CA ARG A 56 9.91 12.19 -22.40
C ARG A 56 11.33 12.77 -22.41
N ILE A 57 12.08 12.62 -21.31
CA ILE A 57 13.49 13.05 -21.26
C ILE A 57 14.32 12.24 -22.26
N LEU A 58 14.11 10.92 -22.31
CA LEU A 58 14.79 10.05 -23.26
C LEU A 58 14.43 10.43 -24.71
N ALA A 59 13.15 10.68 -25.00
CA ALA A 59 12.69 11.14 -26.31
C ALA A 59 13.31 12.49 -26.73
N LYS A 60 13.43 13.42 -25.77
CA LYS A 60 14.13 14.68 -26.01
C LYS A 60 15.63 14.48 -26.25
N ALA A 61 16.27 13.64 -25.45
CA ALA A 61 17.71 13.42 -25.54
C ALA A 61 18.11 12.81 -26.90
N VAL A 62 17.36 11.82 -27.42
CA VAL A 62 17.66 11.21 -28.76
C VAL A 62 17.46 12.19 -29.90
N ASN A 63 16.60 13.19 -29.75
CA ASN A 63 16.24 14.16 -30.80
C ASN A 63 16.82 15.57 -30.52
N CYS A 64 17.62 15.75 -29.48
CA CYS A 64 18.20 17.03 -29.12
C CYS A 64 19.30 17.43 -30.10
N LEU A 65 19.29 18.69 -30.54
CA LEU A 65 20.31 19.23 -31.45
C LEU A 65 21.59 19.62 -30.72
N ASP A 66 21.50 19.90 -29.40
CA ASP A 66 22.64 20.32 -28.57
C ASP A 66 22.60 19.56 -27.25
N LEU A 67 23.09 18.31 -27.28
CA LEU A 67 23.08 17.43 -26.10
C LEU A 67 24.19 17.83 -25.12
N LYS A 68 23.82 18.18 -23.87
CA LYS A 68 24.76 18.59 -22.82
C LYS A 68 25.03 17.44 -21.84
N ASN A 69 26.17 16.76 -21.93
CA ASN A 69 26.54 15.62 -21.06
C ASN A 69 25.44 14.56 -21.01
N GLY A 70 24.89 14.17 -22.14
CA GLY A 70 23.81 13.18 -22.25
C GLY A 70 22.41 13.72 -21.88
N ASN A 71 22.29 14.96 -21.40
CA ASN A 71 21.00 15.58 -21.07
C ASN A 71 20.49 16.45 -22.21
N PRO A 72 19.18 16.50 -22.46
CA PRO A 72 18.58 17.37 -23.44
C PRO A 72 18.78 18.85 -23.04
N CYS A 73 19.07 19.73 -24.02
CA CYS A 73 19.30 21.15 -23.74
C CYS A 73 18.04 21.92 -23.32
N ASN A 74 16.86 21.42 -23.63
CA ASN A 74 15.53 22.03 -23.41
C ASN A 74 15.26 23.36 -24.15
N GLU A 75 16.22 23.86 -24.91
CA GLU A 75 16.16 25.18 -25.58
C GLU A 75 16.05 25.08 -27.10
N CYS A 76 16.55 23.99 -27.71
CA CYS A 76 16.47 23.82 -29.18
C CYS A 76 15.04 23.59 -29.65
N ALA A 77 14.81 23.75 -30.96
CA ALA A 77 13.50 23.62 -31.58
C ALA A 77 12.84 22.26 -31.28
N ASN A 78 13.62 21.17 -31.36
CA ASN A 78 13.13 19.82 -31.09
C ASN A 78 12.74 19.65 -29.62
N CYS A 79 13.53 20.13 -28.67
CA CYS A 79 13.20 20.06 -27.23
C CYS A 79 11.92 20.85 -26.93
N LYS A 80 11.77 22.05 -27.48
CA LYS A 80 10.58 22.90 -27.30
C LYS A 80 9.33 22.26 -27.88
N SER A 81 9.41 21.71 -29.12
CA SER A 81 8.27 21.04 -29.76
C SER A 81 7.82 19.80 -28.99
N ILE A 82 8.77 19.01 -28.43
CA ILE A 82 8.45 17.84 -27.60
C ILE A 82 7.80 18.27 -26.29
N ASN A 83 8.30 19.34 -25.63
CA ASN A 83 7.72 19.84 -24.40
C ASN A 83 6.27 20.32 -24.56
N THR A 84 5.95 20.94 -25.72
CA THR A 84 4.61 21.43 -26.05
C THR A 84 3.70 20.35 -26.61
N GLY A 85 4.23 19.15 -26.91
CA GLY A 85 3.48 18.06 -27.56
C GLY A 85 3.23 18.29 -29.05
N ALA A 86 3.91 19.26 -29.68
CA ALA A 86 3.75 19.60 -31.09
C ALA A 86 4.75 18.86 -32.01
N SER A 87 5.58 17.98 -31.47
CA SER A 87 6.56 17.23 -32.27
C SER A 87 5.88 16.18 -33.16
N MET A 88 6.25 16.16 -34.44
CA MET A 88 5.82 15.12 -35.39
C MET A 88 6.62 13.82 -35.29
N ASP A 89 7.72 13.83 -34.53
CA ASP A 89 8.62 12.69 -34.35
C ASP A 89 8.49 12.00 -32.99
N VAL A 90 7.66 12.54 -32.07
CA VAL A 90 7.40 11.95 -30.76
C VAL A 90 5.90 11.78 -30.56
N TYR A 91 5.48 10.55 -30.52
CA TYR A 91 4.08 10.15 -30.34
C TYR A 91 3.90 9.64 -28.93
N GLU A 92 3.04 10.29 -28.16
CA GLU A 92 2.67 9.83 -26.80
C GLU A 92 1.24 9.30 -26.84
N ILE A 93 1.08 8.03 -26.51
CA ILE A 93 -0.17 7.29 -26.56
C ILE A 93 -0.45 6.80 -25.12
N ASP A 94 -1.64 7.12 -24.64
CA ASP A 94 -2.14 6.54 -23.37
C ASP A 94 -2.90 5.25 -23.68
N GLY A 95 -2.38 4.12 -23.23
CA GLY A 95 -3.00 2.81 -23.41
C GLY A 95 -4.37 2.69 -22.75
N ALA A 96 -4.72 3.56 -21.81
CA ALA A 96 -6.06 3.60 -21.25
C ALA A 96 -7.09 4.21 -22.20
N SER A 97 -6.68 5.17 -23.03
CA SER A 97 -7.53 5.84 -24.02
C SER A 97 -7.49 5.14 -25.38
N ALA A 98 -6.32 4.65 -25.80
CA ALA A 98 -6.07 4.02 -27.09
C ALA A 98 -5.87 2.50 -26.95
N ARG A 99 -6.90 1.78 -26.54
CA ARG A 99 -6.86 0.32 -26.26
C ARG A 99 -6.95 -0.54 -27.52
N GLY A 100 -7.41 0.05 -28.63
CA GLY A 100 -7.83 -0.66 -29.82
C GLY A 100 -6.68 -1.11 -30.71
N VAL A 101 -7.00 -2.05 -31.59
CA VAL A 101 -6.07 -2.55 -32.62
C VAL A 101 -5.85 -1.51 -33.72
N ASP A 102 -6.82 -0.66 -33.95
CA ASP A 102 -6.78 0.27 -35.09
C ASP A 102 -5.78 1.40 -34.82
N GLU A 103 -5.71 1.92 -33.59
CA GLU A 103 -4.70 2.92 -33.22
C GLU A 103 -3.28 2.35 -33.33
N ILE A 104 -3.10 1.09 -32.95
CA ILE A 104 -1.79 0.41 -33.07
C ILE A 104 -1.46 0.08 -34.54
N ARG A 105 -2.46 -0.15 -35.40
CA ARG A 105 -2.25 -0.29 -36.84
C ARG A 105 -1.79 1.02 -37.48
N VAL A 106 -2.42 2.13 -37.14
CA VAL A 106 -2.00 3.48 -37.58
C VAL A 106 -0.57 3.77 -37.13
N LEU A 107 -0.27 3.45 -35.86
CA LEU A 107 1.10 3.56 -35.33
C LEU A 107 2.07 2.74 -36.19
N ARG A 108 1.75 1.47 -36.49
CA ARG A 108 2.61 0.58 -37.29
C ARG A 108 2.85 1.11 -38.72
N GLU A 109 1.88 1.78 -39.33
CA GLU A 109 2.06 2.43 -40.61
C GLU A 109 2.99 3.63 -40.51
N SER A 110 2.83 4.45 -39.43
CA SER A 110 3.67 5.63 -39.21
C SER A 110 5.13 5.27 -38.90
N VAL A 111 5.41 4.08 -38.33
CA VAL A 111 6.76 3.57 -38.08
C VAL A 111 7.61 3.44 -39.34
N ARG A 112 6.98 3.20 -40.51
CA ARG A 112 7.66 3.04 -41.80
C ARG A 112 8.20 4.36 -42.37
N THR A 113 7.70 5.48 -41.88
CA THR A 113 8.12 6.80 -42.39
C THR A 113 9.31 7.32 -41.56
N LEU A 114 10.25 8.01 -42.23
CA LEU A 114 11.42 8.62 -41.57
C LEU A 114 11.01 9.79 -40.68
N PRO A 115 11.82 10.13 -39.65
CA PRO A 115 11.59 11.32 -38.86
C PRO A 115 11.68 12.58 -39.72
N VAL A 116 10.96 13.64 -39.30
CA VAL A 116 10.86 14.90 -40.06
C VAL A 116 11.94 15.89 -39.60
N ALA A 117 12.14 16.03 -38.28
CA ALA A 117 13.03 17.02 -37.68
C ALA A 117 14.04 16.41 -36.73
N GLY A 118 13.73 15.25 -36.15
CA GLY A 118 14.55 14.55 -35.17
C GLY A 118 15.45 13.48 -35.80
N ASN A 119 16.31 12.86 -34.96
CA ASN A 119 17.14 11.73 -35.34
C ASN A 119 16.36 10.40 -35.31
N LYS A 120 15.35 10.34 -34.44
CA LYS A 120 14.51 9.13 -34.28
C LYS A 120 13.04 9.48 -34.11
N LYS A 121 12.19 8.59 -34.62
CA LYS A 121 10.78 8.56 -34.25
C LYS A 121 10.62 7.81 -32.94
N VAL A 122 10.02 8.48 -31.96
CA VAL A 122 9.84 7.93 -30.63
C VAL A 122 8.38 7.69 -30.35
N TYR A 123 8.05 6.48 -29.94
CA TYR A 123 6.69 6.07 -29.55
C TYR A 123 6.67 5.78 -28.05
N ILE A 124 6.05 6.65 -27.29
CA ILE A 124 5.82 6.50 -25.85
C ILE A 124 4.42 5.93 -25.68
N ILE A 125 4.32 4.71 -25.14
CA ILE A 125 3.02 4.09 -24.81
C ILE A 125 2.94 3.99 -23.30
N ASP A 126 2.15 4.88 -22.70
CA ASP A 126 1.91 4.87 -21.26
C ASP A 126 0.78 3.88 -20.91
N GLU A 127 0.84 3.31 -19.71
CA GLU A 127 -0.07 2.26 -19.21
C GLU A 127 -0.31 1.14 -20.23
N VAL A 128 0.80 0.68 -20.85
CA VAL A 128 0.77 -0.29 -21.97
C VAL A 128 0.04 -1.59 -21.64
N HIS A 129 -0.08 -1.96 -20.36
CA HIS A 129 -0.84 -3.14 -19.91
C HIS A 129 -2.36 -3.04 -20.20
N MET A 130 -2.86 -1.85 -20.54
CA MET A 130 -4.26 -1.63 -20.91
C MET A 130 -4.56 -1.97 -22.38
N LEU A 131 -3.54 -2.23 -23.18
CA LEU A 131 -3.72 -2.65 -24.58
C LEU A 131 -4.35 -4.05 -24.67
N THR A 132 -5.15 -4.26 -25.71
CA THR A 132 -5.71 -5.59 -26.00
C THR A 132 -4.63 -6.57 -26.47
N LYS A 133 -4.89 -7.87 -26.39
CA LYS A 133 -3.96 -8.92 -26.86
C LYS A 133 -3.65 -8.76 -28.35
N GLU A 134 -4.63 -8.38 -29.13
CA GLU A 134 -4.53 -8.14 -30.58
C GLU A 134 -3.62 -6.92 -30.85
N ALA A 135 -3.73 -5.85 -30.06
CA ALA A 135 -2.85 -4.68 -30.13
C ALA A 135 -1.39 -5.05 -29.81
N PHE A 136 -1.15 -5.84 -28.76
CA PHE A 136 0.20 -6.38 -28.47
C PHE A 136 0.74 -7.20 -29.63
N ASN A 137 -0.06 -8.08 -30.22
CA ASN A 137 0.36 -8.89 -31.37
C ASN A 137 0.70 -8.03 -32.59
N ALA A 138 0.00 -6.91 -32.80
CA ALA A 138 0.32 -5.98 -33.87
C ALA A 138 1.66 -5.28 -33.69
N LEU A 139 2.08 -5.03 -32.41
CA LEU A 139 3.38 -4.43 -32.07
C LEU A 139 4.54 -5.42 -32.22
N LEU A 140 4.32 -6.73 -32.04
CA LEU A 140 5.38 -7.74 -31.99
C LEU A 140 6.28 -7.69 -33.22
N LYS A 141 5.71 -7.66 -34.44
CA LYS A 141 6.49 -7.60 -35.70
C LYS A 141 7.43 -6.39 -35.76
N THR A 142 6.98 -5.25 -35.23
CA THR A 142 7.79 -4.02 -35.23
C THR A 142 8.86 -4.02 -34.14
N LEU A 143 8.62 -4.72 -33.05
CA LEU A 143 9.60 -4.90 -31.97
C LEU A 143 10.64 -5.99 -32.31
N GLU A 144 10.30 -6.95 -33.18
CA GLU A 144 11.23 -7.97 -33.69
C GLU A 144 12.22 -7.42 -34.70
N GLU A 145 11.70 -6.64 -35.65
CA GLU A 145 12.47 -6.03 -36.72
C GLU A 145 12.28 -4.50 -36.72
N PRO A 146 12.80 -3.80 -35.70
CA PRO A 146 12.60 -2.38 -35.58
C PRO A 146 13.43 -1.61 -36.62
N PRO A 147 12.83 -0.64 -37.34
CA PRO A 147 13.61 0.26 -38.20
C PRO A 147 14.64 1.02 -37.34
N ALA A 148 15.83 1.25 -37.90
CA ALA A 148 16.94 1.90 -37.18
C ALA A 148 16.61 3.30 -36.64
N HIS A 149 15.65 3.97 -37.26
CA HIS A 149 15.18 5.31 -36.90
C HIS A 149 14.06 5.31 -35.84
N VAL A 150 13.65 4.16 -35.31
CA VAL A 150 12.52 4.06 -34.37
C VAL A 150 13.00 3.73 -32.98
N LEU A 151 12.34 4.29 -31.98
CA LEU A 151 12.53 4.01 -30.55
C LEU A 151 11.17 3.83 -29.89
N PHE A 152 10.97 2.66 -29.25
CA PHE A 152 9.80 2.42 -28.42
C PHE A 152 10.11 2.63 -26.94
N ILE A 153 9.21 3.28 -26.22
CA ILE A 153 9.28 3.42 -24.76
C ILE A 153 7.91 3.05 -24.21
N LEU A 154 7.86 1.89 -23.60
CA LEU A 154 6.64 1.35 -22.98
C LEU A 154 6.68 1.64 -21.49
N ALA A 155 5.59 2.16 -20.92
CA ALA A 155 5.48 2.39 -19.49
C ALA A 155 4.29 1.62 -18.92
N THR A 156 4.44 1.05 -17.71
CA THR A 156 3.38 0.27 -17.06
C THR A 156 3.46 0.32 -15.55
N THR A 157 2.32 0.30 -14.90
CA THR A 157 2.20 0.06 -13.45
C THR A 157 2.09 -1.43 -13.14
N GLU A 158 1.70 -2.28 -14.10
CA GLU A 158 1.43 -3.69 -13.91
C GLU A 158 2.27 -4.57 -14.88
N PRO A 159 3.55 -4.81 -14.58
CA PRO A 159 4.43 -5.58 -15.46
C PRO A 159 3.99 -7.04 -15.65
N ALA A 160 3.28 -7.62 -14.67
CA ALA A 160 2.76 -8.99 -14.75
C ALA A 160 1.70 -9.19 -15.85
N LYS A 161 1.03 -8.13 -16.29
CA LYS A 161 0.05 -8.19 -17.38
C LYS A 161 0.68 -8.09 -18.78
N ILE A 162 1.99 -7.80 -18.87
CA ILE A 162 2.68 -7.68 -20.16
C ILE A 162 3.08 -9.08 -20.68
N PRO A 163 2.77 -9.43 -21.92
CA PRO A 163 3.18 -10.71 -22.51
C PRO A 163 4.71 -10.91 -22.49
N LEU A 164 5.16 -12.12 -22.18
CA LEU A 164 6.58 -12.47 -22.16
C LEU A 164 7.29 -12.21 -23.49
N THR A 165 6.54 -12.33 -24.60
CA THR A 165 7.02 -12.04 -25.96
C THR A 165 7.42 -10.57 -26.16
N ILE A 166 6.76 -9.63 -25.49
CA ILE A 166 7.12 -8.20 -25.45
C ILE A 166 8.29 -7.98 -24.49
N LEU A 167 8.22 -8.60 -23.30
CA LEU A 167 9.25 -8.46 -22.25
C LEU A 167 10.64 -8.89 -22.74
N SER A 168 10.72 -9.93 -23.58
CA SER A 168 11.99 -10.46 -24.11
C SER A 168 12.65 -9.54 -25.14
N ARG A 169 11.92 -8.56 -25.71
CA ARG A 169 12.37 -7.64 -26.77
C ARG A 169 12.65 -6.23 -26.26
N CYS A 170 12.39 -5.98 -24.99
CA CYS A 170 12.58 -4.66 -24.38
C CYS A 170 13.70 -4.68 -23.34
N GLN A 171 14.50 -3.63 -23.31
CA GLN A 171 15.38 -3.36 -22.17
C GLN A 171 14.51 -2.87 -20.99
N ARG A 172 14.51 -3.63 -19.91
CA ARG A 172 13.64 -3.39 -18.76
C ARG A 172 14.31 -2.56 -17.69
N TYR A 173 13.58 -1.58 -17.16
CA TYR A 173 13.95 -0.79 -15.98
C TYR A 173 12.79 -0.73 -15.01
N GLU A 174 13.07 -1.04 -13.76
CA GLU A 174 12.09 -1.03 -12.69
C GLU A 174 12.24 0.22 -11.84
N PHE A 175 11.19 1.03 -11.78
CA PHE A 175 11.09 2.23 -10.97
C PHE A 175 10.66 1.84 -9.55
N HIS A 176 11.42 2.29 -8.57
CA HIS A 176 11.11 2.06 -7.18
C HIS A 176 10.32 3.22 -6.58
N ARG A 177 9.63 2.96 -5.47
CA ARG A 177 9.05 4.01 -4.64
C ARG A 177 10.16 4.95 -4.18
N ILE A 178 9.90 6.25 -4.24
CA ILE A 178 10.86 7.27 -3.78
C ILE A 178 10.81 7.31 -2.26
N SER A 179 11.96 7.48 -1.61
CA SER A 179 12.01 7.54 -0.15
C SER A 179 11.28 8.77 0.39
N VAL A 180 10.70 8.65 1.58
CA VAL A 180 10.00 9.75 2.24
C VAL A 180 10.92 10.97 2.41
N ASN A 181 12.19 10.74 2.73
CA ASN A 181 13.18 11.81 2.89
C ASN A 181 13.46 12.53 1.56
N ASP A 182 13.65 11.80 0.46
CA ASP A 182 13.88 12.41 -0.86
C ASP A 182 12.66 13.24 -1.30
N ILE A 183 11.44 12.74 -1.06
CA ILE A 183 10.21 13.48 -1.36
C ILE A 183 10.13 14.73 -0.48
N LYS A 184 10.34 14.62 0.82
CA LYS A 184 10.32 15.73 1.77
C LYS A 184 11.30 16.85 1.36
N GLU A 185 12.56 16.50 1.09
CA GLU A 185 13.58 17.45 0.65
C GLU A 185 13.18 18.15 -0.65
N HIS A 186 12.61 17.40 -1.59
CA HIS A 186 12.15 17.96 -2.85
C HIS A 186 10.94 18.89 -2.70
N LEU A 187 9.98 18.55 -1.82
CA LEU A 187 8.84 19.42 -1.51
C LEU A 187 9.30 20.74 -0.88
N LEU A 188 10.27 20.69 0.04
CA LEU A 188 10.86 21.90 0.64
C LEU A 188 11.59 22.76 -0.40
N HIS A 189 12.34 22.13 -1.30
CA HIS A 189 13.00 22.86 -2.40
C HIS A 189 11.97 23.55 -3.31
N ILE A 190 10.92 22.82 -3.73
CA ILE A 190 9.86 23.37 -4.58
C ILE A 190 9.08 24.48 -3.88
N SER A 191 8.83 24.36 -2.58
CA SER A 191 8.13 25.38 -1.81
C SER A 191 8.92 26.70 -1.77
N GLN A 192 10.24 26.62 -1.57
CA GLN A 192 11.12 27.78 -1.61
C GLN A 192 11.09 28.48 -2.99
N GLU A 193 11.27 27.71 -4.06
CA GLU A 193 11.25 28.23 -5.43
C GLU A 193 9.87 28.74 -5.90
N SER A 194 8.81 28.24 -5.28
CA SER A 194 7.42 28.65 -5.58
C SER A 194 6.88 29.71 -4.62
N HIS A 195 7.72 30.21 -3.68
CA HIS A 195 7.34 31.18 -2.64
C HIS A 195 6.17 30.69 -1.76
N LEU A 196 6.14 29.38 -1.47
CA LEU A 196 5.17 28.78 -0.54
C LEU A 196 5.84 28.59 0.81
N SER A 197 5.19 29.02 1.89
CA SER A 197 5.69 28.77 3.24
C SER A 197 5.22 27.37 3.68
N LEU A 198 6.11 26.38 3.64
CA LEU A 198 5.85 24.99 4.01
C LEU A 198 6.72 24.59 5.20
N THR A 199 6.11 24.13 6.29
CA THR A 199 6.88 23.63 7.44
C THR A 199 7.48 22.25 7.14
N PRO A 200 8.65 21.91 7.73
CA PRO A 200 9.27 20.59 7.55
C PRO A 200 8.38 19.42 8.00
N GLU A 201 7.52 19.64 9.00
CA GLU A 201 6.55 18.68 9.51
C GLU A 201 5.43 18.43 8.49
N ALA A 202 4.87 19.51 7.91
CA ALA A 202 3.87 19.40 6.85
C ALA A 202 4.42 18.69 5.62
N ALA A 203 5.67 19.03 5.22
CA ALA A 203 6.35 18.35 4.11
C ALA A 203 6.53 16.85 4.38
N ALA A 204 6.87 16.46 5.62
CA ALA A 204 7.00 15.06 6.01
C ALA A 204 5.65 14.32 5.94
N LEU A 205 4.56 14.95 6.38
CA LEU A 205 3.21 14.36 6.30
C LEU A 205 2.79 14.13 4.85
N ILE A 206 2.97 15.12 3.99
CA ILE A 206 2.65 14.99 2.55
C ILE A 206 3.51 13.88 1.94
N ALA A 207 4.80 13.80 2.27
CA ALA A 207 5.71 12.78 1.75
C ALA A 207 5.32 11.37 2.17
N VAL A 208 4.90 11.17 3.42
CA VAL A 208 4.39 9.89 3.92
C VAL A 208 3.11 9.51 3.18
N ARG A 209 2.15 10.45 3.04
CA ARG A 209 0.86 10.21 2.39
C ARG A 209 0.96 9.91 0.90
N ALA A 210 1.99 10.43 0.25
CA ALA A 210 2.26 10.19 -1.17
C ALA A 210 2.75 8.77 -1.48
N GLU A 211 3.05 7.94 -0.48
CA GLU A 211 3.45 6.53 -0.59
C GLU A 211 4.54 6.26 -1.64
N GLY A 212 5.49 7.19 -1.78
CA GLY A 212 6.60 7.09 -2.72
C GLY A 212 6.30 7.58 -4.14
N GLY A 213 5.12 8.19 -4.39
CA GLY A 213 4.73 8.82 -5.64
C GLY A 213 4.96 10.33 -5.62
N LEU A 214 5.99 10.84 -6.30
CA LEU A 214 6.29 12.27 -6.33
C LEU A 214 5.17 13.10 -6.97
N ARG A 215 4.50 12.58 -7.99
CA ARG A 215 3.35 13.25 -8.63
C ARG A 215 2.21 13.45 -7.64
N ASP A 216 1.95 12.44 -6.82
CA ASP A 216 0.87 12.48 -5.83
C ASP A 216 1.25 13.43 -4.70
N ALA A 217 2.54 13.46 -4.27
CA ALA A 217 3.06 14.44 -3.31
C ALA A 217 2.88 15.89 -3.79
N LEU A 218 3.22 16.16 -5.05
CA LEU A 218 3.05 17.49 -5.63
C LEU A 218 1.59 17.89 -5.82
N SER A 219 0.72 16.93 -6.10
CA SER A 219 -0.73 17.17 -6.19
C SER A 219 -1.33 17.50 -4.82
N LEU A 220 -0.88 16.80 -3.76
CA LEU A 220 -1.27 17.09 -2.38
C LEU A 220 -0.76 18.47 -1.93
N LEU A 221 0.51 18.81 -2.23
CA LEU A 221 1.05 20.14 -1.94
C LEU A 221 0.26 21.25 -2.64
N ASP A 222 -0.10 21.03 -3.90
CA ASP A 222 -0.89 21.97 -4.70
C ASP A 222 -2.27 22.20 -4.10
N GLN A 223 -2.92 21.13 -3.68
CA GLN A 223 -4.21 21.16 -3.01
C GLN A 223 -4.16 21.92 -1.67
N CYS A 224 -3.14 21.63 -0.85
CA CYS A 224 -2.92 22.31 0.42
C CYS A 224 -2.59 23.80 0.23
N SER A 225 -1.79 24.15 -0.78
CA SER A 225 -1.43 25.55 -1.07
C SER A 225 -2.64 26.37 -1.50
N GLY A 226 -3.56 25.77 -2.27
CA GLY A 226 -4.81 26.44 -2.68
C GLY A 226 -5.72 26.77 -1.51
N ALA A 227 -5.73 25.97 -0.46
CA ALA A 227 -6.60 26.15 0.70
C ALA A 227 -5.99 27.05 1.79
N SER A 228 -4.65 27.18 1.85
CA SER A 228 -3.97 28.01 2.87
C SER A 228 -4.13 29.52 2.64
N ALA A 229 -4.64 29.94 1.49
CA ALA A 229 -4.84 31.35 1.13
C ALA A 229 -3.61 32.26 1.36
N GLY A 230 -2.39 31.70 1.23
CA GLY A 230 -1.12 32.42 1.41
C GLY A 230 -0.56 32.39 2.83
N ASN A 231 -1.19 31.68 3.76
CA ASN A 231 -0.64 31.44 5.09
C ASN A 231 0.39 30.31 5.07
N GLU A 232 1.19 30.19 6.14
CA GLU A 232 2.12 29.10 6.32
C GLU A 232 1.38 27.76 6.39
N LEU A 233 1.84 26.81 5.56
CA LEU A 233 1.34 25.44 5.55
C LEU A 233 1.92 24.67 6.74
N SER A 234 1.21 24.70 7.87
CA SER A 234 1.51 23.92 9.05
C SER A 234 1.00 22.47 8.91
N ALA A 235 1.50 21.59 9.78
CA ALA A 235 1.03 20.21 9.85
C ALA A 235 -0.48 20.11 10.13
N GLU A 236 -1.03 21.00 10.97
CA GLU A 236 -2.45 21.06 11.32
C GLU A 236 -3.34 21.29 10.08
N ILE A 237 -2.97 22.28 9.26
CA ILE A 237 -3.69 22.57 8.00
C ILE A 237 -3.67 21.37 7.07
N VAL A 238 -2.52 20.65 6.99
CA VAL A 238 -2.41 19.45 6.16
C VAL A 238 -3.29 18.33 6.70
N TYR A 239 -3.36 18.13 8.01
CA TYR A 239 -4.27 17.16 8.63
C TYR A 239 -5.73 17.44 8.26
N ASP A 240 -6.17 18.68 8.42
CA ASP A 240 -7.54 19.08 8.14
C ASP A 240 -7.90 18.93 6.66
N LEU A 241 -7.04 19.41 5.77
CA LEU A 241 -7.31 19.39 4.33
C LEU A 241 -7.29 18.00 3.71
N LEU A 242 -6.40 17.14 4.18
CA LEU A 242 -6.30 15.77 3.68
C LEU A 242 -7.29 14.81 4.36
N GLY A 243 -8.13 15.34 5.25
CA GLY A 243 -9.07 14.53 6.02
C GLY A 243 -8.36 13.49 6.90
N LEU A 244 -7.09 13.74 7.28
CA LEU A 244 -6.35 12.85 8.16
C LEU A 244 -6.86 13.00 9.59
N THR A 245 -7.03 11.90 10.29
CA THR A 245 -7.38 11.94 11.71
C THR A 245 -6.16 12.40 12.50
N ASP A 246 -6.36 13.30 13.46
CA ASP A 246 -5.28 13.68 14.36
C ASP A 246 -4.76 12.44 15.08
N LYS A 247 -3.45 12.26 15.08
CA LYS A 247 -2.82 11.11 15.76
C LYS A 247 -3.15 11.04 17.24
N GLU A 248 -3.43 12.17 17.89
CA GLU A 248 -3.89 12.19 19.29
C GLU A 248 -5.24 11.53 19.42
N GLN A 249 -6.19 11.89 18.57
CA GLN A 249 -7.52 11.29 18.58
C GLN A 249 -7.48 9.77 18.32
N ILE A 250 -6.57 9.31 17.45
CA ILE A 250 -6.38 7.87 17.20
C ILE A 250 -5.75 7.17 18.40
N ILE A 251 -4.74 7.77 19.04
CA ILE A 251 -4.13 7.24 20.26
C ILE A 251 -5.16 7.16 21.38
N ASP A 252 -5.97 8.22 21.57
CA ASP A 252 -7.03 8.23 22.57
C ASP A 252 -8.10 7.16 22.27
N LEU A 253 -8.50 7.02 21.00
CA LEU A 253 -9.44 5.99 20.56
C LEU A 253 -8.90 4.59 20.86
N PHE A 254 -7.62 4.35 20.57
CA PHE A 254 -6.93 3.11 20.88
C PHE A 254 -6.96 2.83 22.40
N HIS A 255 -6.58 3.80 23.24
CA HIS A 255 -6.58 3.63 24.69
C HIS A 255 -7.99 3.35 25.25
N MET A 256 -9.03 4.00 24.69
CA MET A 256 -10.42 3.70 25.08
C MET A 256 -10.84 2.29 24.71
N ILE A 257 -10.42 1.79 23.54
CA ILE A 257 -10.66 0.40 23.10
C ILE A 257 -9.96 -0.57 24.03
N VAL A 258 -8.66 -0.39 24.28
CA VAL A 258 -7.85 -1.25 25.15
C VAL A 258 -8.42 -1.24 26.59
N CYS A 259 -8.91 -0.10 27.05
CA CYS A 259 -9.60 0.02 28.34
C CYS A 259 -11.00 -0.61 28.36
N GLY A 260 -11.57 -1.02 27.21
CA GLY A 260 -12.92 -1.60 27.12
C GLY A 260 -14.05 -0.60 27.35
N LYS A 261 -13.79 0.73 27.21
CA LYS A 261 -14.74 1.81 27.46
C LYS A 261 -15.64 2.05 26.24
N SER A 262 -16.55 1.14 25.92
CA SER A 262 -17.39 1.17 24.70
C SER A 262 -18.15 2.49 24.50
N SER A 263 -18.70 3.10 25.55
CA SER A 263 -19.43 4.37 25.44
C SER A 263 -18.51 5.53 25.04
N ALA A 264 -17.34 5.65 25.68
CA ALA A 264 -16.36 6.69 25.39
C ALA A 264 -15.77 6.51 23.98
N THR A 265 -15.50 5.25 23.58
CA THR A 265 -15.03 4.91 22.22
C THR A 265 -16.01 5.40 21.15
N LEU A 266 -17.32 5.14 21.31
CA LEU A 266 -18.31 5.60 20.36
C LEU A 266 -18.49 7.13 20.38
N GLN A 267 -18.42 7.77 21.57
CA GLN A 267 -18.50 9.22 21.65
C GLN A 267 -17.33 9.90 20.91
N LEU A 268 -16.10 9.43 21.11
CA LEU A 268 -14.94 9.93 20.39
C LEU A 268 -15.04 9.65 18.89
N PHE A 269 -15.45 8.45 18.51
CA PHE A 269 -15.69 8.11 17.10
C PHE A 269 -16.69 9.03 16.43
N TYR A 270 -17.82 9.33 17.09
CA TYR A 270 -18.82 10.28 16.57
C TYR A 270 -18.28 11.71 16.47
N LYS A 271 -17.44 12.13 17.41
CA LYS A 271 -16.77 13.43 17.33
C LYS A 271 -15.90 13.50 16.09
N ILE A 272 -15.06 12.49 15.86
CA ILE A 272 -14.17 12.42 14.68
C ILE A 272 -15.00 12.41 13.36
N LEU A 273 -16.16 11.74 13.35
CA LEU A 273 -17.07 11.77 12.19
C LEU A 273 -17.70 13.17 11.97
N GLN A 274 -18.02 13.90 13.04
CA GLN A 274 -18.54 15.28 12.94
C GLN A 274 -17.49 16.25 12.39
N ASP A 275 -16.20 15.97 12.63
CA ASP A 275 -15.07 16.70 12.06
C ASP A 275 -14.86 16.37 10.56
N GLY A 276 -15.79 15.63 9.93
CA GLY A 276 -15.81 15.34 8.48
C GLY A 276 -14.96 14.14 8.03
N LYS A 277 -14.50 13.31 8.97
CA LYS A 277 -13.71 12.11 8.64
C LYS A 277 -14.61 10.95 8.20
N GLU A 278 -14.13 10.14 7.25
CA GLU A 278 -14.83 8.93 6.83
C GLU A 278 -14.62 7.76 7.80
N PRO A 279 -15.62 6.91 8.04
CA PRO A 279 -15.51 5.76 8.94
C PRO A 279 -14.37 4.80 8.56
N SER A 280 -14.20 4.54 7.26
CA SER A 280 -13.14 3.68 6.74
C SER A 280 -11.74 4.27 6.93
N ALA A 281 -11.60 5.60 6.83
CA ALA A 281 -10.34 6.28 7.10
C ALA A 281 -9.93 6.18 8.57
N ILE A 282 -10.87 6.36 9.51
CA ILE A 282 -10.62 6.21 10.96
C ILE A 282 -10.14 4.79 11.28
N LEU A 283 -10.79 3.75 10.72
CA LEU A 283 -10.37 2.36 10.93
C LEU A 283 -9.00 2.08 10.30
N SER A 284 -8.68 2.69 9.15
CA SER A 284 -7.36 2.58 8.51
C SER A 284 -6.25 3.21 9.37
N ASP A 285 -6.49 4.41 9.89
CA ASP A 285 -5.55 5.12 10.75
C ASP A 285 -5.33 4.34 12.07
N LEU A 286 -6.38 3.73 12.61
CA LEU A 286 -6.30 2.86 13.78
C LEU A 286 -5.49 1.58 13.48
N LEU A 287 -5.67 0.95 12.32
CA LEU A 287 -4.85 -0.20 11.88
C LEU A 287 -3.36 0.17 11.78
N GLU A 288 -3.04 1.34 11.21
CA GLU A 288 -1.66 1.81 11.12
C GLU A 288 -1.05 2.06 12.51
N HIS A 289 -1.85 2.55 13.46
CA HIS A 289 -1.43 2.72 14.85
C HIS A 289 -1.12 1.37 15.51
N PHE A 290 -2.00 0.36 15.39
CA PHE A 290 -1.75 -0.99 15.88
C PHE A 290 -0.50 -1.61 15.27
N ARG A 291 -0.34 -1.50 13.94
CA ARG A 291 0.85 -1.96 13.24
C ARG A 291 2.13 -1.31 13.80
N SER A 292 2.08 -0.02 14.10
CA SER A 292 3.21 0.70 14.66
C SER A 292 3.59 0.19 16.07
N ILE A 293 2.61 -0.17 16.90
CA ILE A 293 2.86 -0.79 18.21
C ILE A 293 3.51 -2.17 18.04
N MET A 294 3.00 -3.00 17.10
CA MET A 294 3.57 -4.33 16.83
C MET A 294 5.01 -4.23 16.33
N ILE A 295 5.30 -3.28 15.40
CA ILE A 295 6.67 -3.01 14.94
C ILE A 295 7.56 -2.55 16.09
N CYS A 296 7.08 -1.66 16.95
CA CYS A 296 7.81 -1.15 18.09
C CYS A 296 8.22 -2.26 19.07
N LYS A 297 7.38 -3.28 19.26
CA LYS A 297 7.71 -4.47 20.07
C LYS A 297 8.91 -5.25 19.53
N VAL A 298 8.98 -5.39 18.20
CA VAL A 298 10.07 -6.14 17.55
C VAL A 298 11.33 -5.27 17.43
N ASN A 299 11.18 -4.01 17.06
CA ASN A 299 12.28 -3.06 16.89
C ASN A 299 11.86 -1.65 17.34
N PRO A 300 12.18 -1.25 18.58
CA PRO A 300 11.84 0.06 19.13
C PRO A 300 12.43 1.26 18.37
N ASN A 301 13.47 1.03 17.57
CA ASN A 301 14.15 2.06 16.77
C ASN A 301 13.86 1.94 15.29
N ALA A 302 12.77 1.30 14.88
CA ALA A 302 12.41 1.16 13.49
C ALA A 302 12.19 2.54 12.84
N PRO A 303 12.71 2.77 11.62
CA PRO A 303 12.57 4.06 10.94
C PRO A 303 11.11 4.43 10.66
N GLU A 304 10.21 3.45 10.55
CA GLU A 304 8.77 3.62 10.38
C GLU A 304 8.11 4.37 11.54
N LEU A 305 8.69 4.27 12.75
CA LEU A 305 8.18 4.94 13.95
C LEU A 305 8.50 6.44 13.96
N SER A 306 9.42 6.91 13.10
CA SER A 306 9.78 8.34 12.99
C SER A 306 8.58 9.25 12.68
N ALA A 307 7.54 8.70 12.05
CA ALA A 307 6.30 9.41 11.76
C ALA A 307 5.52 9.86 13.02
N TYR A 308 5.83 9.28 14.20
CA TYR A 308 5.19 9.65 15.46
C TYR A 308 5.94 10.74 16.25
N GLY A 309 7.18 11.10 15.84
CA GLY A 309 7.93 12.19 16.46
C GLY A 309 8.00 12.07 17.98
N ASN A 310 7.54 13.11 18.69
CA ASN A 310 7.57 13.15 20.16
C ASN A 310 6.64 12.12 20.85
N LYS A 311 5.75 11.43 20.09
CA LYS A 311 4.79 10.44 20.64
C LYS A 311 5.32 9.00 20.60
N ILE A 312 6.55 8.78 20.17
CA ILE A 312 7.20 7.46 20.18
C ILE A 312 7.19 6.84 21.58
N SER A 313 7.38 7.64 22.63
CA SER A 313 7.35 7.18 24.01
C SER A 313 6.00 6.55 24.43
N VAL A 314 4.89 7.06 23.90
CA VAL A 314 3.54 6.50 24.14
C VAL A 314 3.43 5.13 23.50
N ILE A 315 3.84 5.00 22.23
CA ILE A 315 3.83 3.71 21.51
C ILE A 315 4.73 2.68 22.20
N GLN A 316 5.90 3.10 22.68
CA GLN A 316 6.82 2.21 23.42
C GLN A 316 6.19 1.70 24.71
N LYS A 317 5.47 2.56 25.43
CA LYS A 317 4.74 2.17 26.63
C LYS A 317 3.62 1.17 26.32
N ASP A 318 2.79 1.47 25.30
CA ASP A 318 1.70 0.59 24.86
C ASP A 318 2.24 -0.78 24.41
N ALA A 319 3.38 -0.77 23.70
CA ALA A 319 4.06 -1.98 23.26
C ALA A 319 4.56 -2.85 24.43
N GLN A 320 4.94 -2.27 25.56
CA GLN A 320 5.38 -3.00 26.75
C GLN A 320 4.21 -3.53 27.59
N GLU A 321 3.10 -2.78 27.66
CA GLU A 321 1.96 -3.12 28.52
C GLU A 321 1.03 -4.19 27.93
N LEU A 322 0.99 -4.35 26.60
CA LEU A 322 0.07 -5.24 25.92
C LEU A 322 0.74 -6.57 25.55
N SER A 323 0.05 -7.70 25.70
CA SER A 323 0.54 -9.01 25.24
C SER A 323 0.43 -9.16 23.72
N ASP A 324 1.30 -10.01 23.12
CA ASP A 324 1.29 -10.23 21.66
C ASP A 324 -0.04 -10.86 21.21
N ALA A 325 -0.50 -11.88 21.93
CA ALA A 325 -1.76 -12.54 21.63
C ALA A 325 -2.97 -11.59 21.62
N TYR A 326 -2.97 -10.59 22.52
CA TYR A 326 -4.04 -9.59 22.55
C TYR A 326 -3.95 -8.60 21.41
N LEU A 327 -2.75 -8.15 21.08
CA LEU A 327 -2.54 -7.26 19.94
C LEU A 327 -2.93 -7.95 18.63
N ASP A 328 -2.58 -9.23 18.46
CA ASP A 328 -2.95 -10.02 17.28
C ASP A 328 -4.48 -10.15 17.16
N ALA A 329 -5.16 -10.50 18.26
CA ALA A 329 -6.61 -10.62 18.28
C ALA A 329 -7.32 -9.29 17.99
N LEU A 330 -6.82 -8.17 18.52
CA LEU A 330 -7.33 -6.83 18.22
C LEU A 330 -7.10 -6.45 16.76
N PHE A 331 -5.89 -6.71 16.23
CA PHE A 331 -5.53 -6.42 14.86
C PHE A 331 -6.42 -7.19 13.87
N ASP A 332 -6.59 -8.49 14.06
CA ASP A 332 -7.43 -9.33 13.20
C ASP A 332 -8.88 -8.87 13.21
N SER A 333 -9.43 -8.58 14.39
CA SER A 333 -10.80 -8.07 14.52
C SER A 333 -10.99 -6.71 13.86
N LEU A 334 -9.99 -5.81 13.99
CA LEU A 334 -10.01 -4.49 13.36
C LEU A 334 -9.88 -4.60 11.84
N HIS A 335 -8.96 -5.46 11.35
CA HIS A 335 -8.76 -5.70 9.91
C HIS A 335 -10.03 -6.27 9.26
N HIS A 336 -10.73 -7.19 9.96
CA HIS A 336 -12.02 -7.71 9.51
C HIS A 336 -13.06 -6.59 9.42
N SER A 337 -13.17 -5.76 10.47
CA SER A 337 -14.12 -4.63 10.51
C SER A 337 -13.85 -3.57 9.44
N PHE A 338 -12.57 -3.27 9.15
CA PHE A 338 -12.16 -2.40 8.05
C PHE A 338 -12.56 -2.97 6.68
N SER A 339 -12.33 -4.27 6.49
CA SER A 339 -12.71 -4.95 5.24
C SER A 339 -14.22 -4.99 5.04
N GLU A 340 -15.00 -5.19 6.12
CA GLU A 340 -16.47 -5.09 6.10
C GLU A 340 -16.92 -3.67 5.78
N ALA A 341 -16.35 -2.64 6.41
CA ALA A 341 -16.71 -1.25 6.17
C ALA A 341 -16.51 -0.82 4.72
N ASN A 342 -15.41 -1.26 4.09
CA ASN A 342 -15.11 -0.94 2.69
C ASN A 342 -16.05 -1.64 1.68
N ARG A 343 -16.69 -2.74 2.06
CA ARG A 343 -17.61 -3.49 1.19
C ARG A 343 -19.08 -3.21 1.48
N SER A 344 -19.37 -2.65 2.64
CA SER A 344 -20.72 -2.41 3.12
C SER A 344 -21.38 -1.21 2.45
N SER A 345 -22.68 -1.29 2.20
CA SER A 345 -23.51 -0.13 1.85
C SER A 345 -23.66 0.88 3.00
N SER A 346 -23.32 0.48 4.23
CA SER A 346 -23.34 1.33 5.42
C SER A 346 -22.00 1.24 6.19
N PRO A 347 -20.95 1.92 5.71
CA PRO A 347 -19.60 1.87 6.31
C PRO A 347 -19.60 2.29 7.79
N ARG A 348 -20.44 3.27 8.14
CA ARG A 348 -20.58 3.77 9.51
C ARG A 348 -21.03 2.71 10.48
N MET A 349 -22.10 1.98 10.15
CA MET A 349 -22.62 0.90 11.01
C MET A 349 -21.60 -0.23 11.18
N SER A 350 -20.92 -0.63 10.10
CA SER A 350 -19.85 -1.64 10.17
C SER A 350 -18.72 -1.21 11.07
N ALA A 351 -18.29 0.07 11.01
CA ALA A 351 -17.26 0.62 11.88
C ALA A 351 -17.71 0.66 13.35
N GLU A 352 -18.91 1.12 13.65
CA GLU A 352 -19.48 1.16 15.01
C GLU A 352 -19.49 -0.25 15.64
N MET A 353 -19.98 -1.24 14.90
CA MET A 353 -20.05 -2.63 15.36
C MET A 353 -18.64 -3.21 15.54
N GLY A 354 -17.71 -2.87 14.65
CA GLY A 354 -16.30 -3.25 14.76
C GLY A 354 -15.65 -2.72 16.04
N LEU A 355 -15.78 -1.42 16.31
CA LEU A 355 -15.24 -0.80 17.52
C LEU A 355 -15.83 -1.40 18.80
N LEU A 356 -17.14 -1.70 18.81
CA LEU A 356 -17.77 -2.39 19.95
C LEU A 356 -17.24 -3.81 20.16
N ARG A 357 -16.96 -4.56 19.06
CA ARG A 357 -16.33 -5.88 19.14
C ARG A 357 -14.94 -5.78 19.77
N LEU A 358 -14.11 -4.82 19.32
CA LEU A 358 -12.78 -4.57 19.87
C LEU A 358 -12.81 -4.31 21.38
N CYS A 359 -13.71 -3.44 21.85
CA CYS A 359 -13.85 -3.14 23.27
C CYS A 359 -14.21 -4.37 24.12
N ARG A 360 -14.89 -5.38 23.53
CA ARG A 360 -15.29 -6.63 24.24
C ARG A 360 -14.16 -7.65 24.31
N LEU A 361 -13.16 -7.61 23.45
CA LEU A 361 -12.04 -8.57 23.43
C LEU A 361 -11.25 -8.57 24.75
N ARG A 362 -11.21 -7.44 25.47
CA ARG A 362 -10.59 -7.40 26.81
C ARG A 362 -11.28 -8.32 27.84
N GLY A 363 -12.60 -8.49 27.73
CA GLY A 363 -13.36 -9.41 28.61
C GLY A 363 -13.00 -10.88 28.37
N SER A 364 -12.68 -11.25 27.14
CA SER A 364 -12.22 -12.59 26.78
C SER A 364 -10.85 -12.91 27.37
N GLN A 365 -9.90 -11.98 27.32
CA GLN A 365 -8.57 -12.18 27.94
C GLN A 365 -8.61 -12.39 29.46
N ALA A 366 -9.53 -11.73 30.15
CA ALA A 366 -9.71 -11.97 31.58
C ALA A 366 -10.21 -13.40 31.85
N LEU A 367 -11.01 -13.97 30.95
CA LEU A 367 -11.46 -15.37 31.02
C LEU A 367 -10.32 -16.34 30.69
N ASP A 368 -9.55 -16.10 29.63
CA ASP A 368 -8.42 -16.95 29.23
C ASP A 368 -7.34 -16.97 30.33
N SER A 369 -7.04 -15.82 30.91
CA SER A 369 -6.10 -15.72 32.07
C SER A 369 -6.63 -16.41 33.34
N LEU A 370 -7.95 -16.45 33.52
CA LEU A 370 -8.56 -17.22 34.63
C LEU A 370 -8.50 -18.71 34.34
N GLU A 371 -8.73 -19.16 33.14
CA GLU A 371 -8.57 -20.56 32.72
C GLU A 371 -7.13 -21.05 32.86
N GLU A 372 -6.14 -20.24 32.45
CA GLU A 372 -4.71 -20.55 32.69
C GLU A 372 -4.38 -20.64 34.16
N ARG A 373 -4.90 -19.74 35.00
CA ARG A 373 -4.72 -19.78 36.45
C ARG A 373 -5.41 -20.98 37.10
N ILE A 374 -6.62 -21.34 36.63
CA ILE A 374 -7.33 -22.54 37.06
C ILE A 374 -6.50 -23.79 36.70
N THR A 375 -6.03 -23.89 35.47
CA THR A 375 -5.21 -25.01 35.00
C THR A 375 -3.88 -25.12 35.80
N ALA A 376 -3.26 -23.99 36.09
CA ALA A 376 -2.05 -23.95 36.93
C ALA A 376 -2.34 -24.38 38.38
N LEU A 377 -3.47 -23.95 38.94
CA LEU A 377 -3.91 -24.36 40.30
C LEU A 377 -4.26 -25.85 40.33
N GLU A 378 -4.95 -26.39 39.35
CA GLU A 378 -5.27 -27.81 39.22
C GLU A 378 -3.99 -28.67 39.14
N LYS A 379 -2.98 -28.23 38.33
CA LYS A 379 -1.65 -28.87 38.31
C LYS A 379 -0.98 -28.86 39.69
N ASN A 380 -1.00 -27.74 40.39
CA ASN A 380 -0.40 -27.62 41.70
C ASN A 380 -1.12 -28.49 42.75
N VAL A 381 -2.45 -28.53 42.72
CA VAL A 381 -3.26 -29.42 43.58
C VAL A 381 -2.96 -30.89 43.25
N SER A 382 -2.84 -31.26 41.98
CA SER A 382 -2.50 -32.63 41.58
C SER A 382 -1.08 -33.05 42.04
N VAL A 383 -0.14 -32.13 42.05
CA VAL A 383 1.23 -32.34 42.58
C VAL A 383 1.20 -32.48 44.09
N LEU A 384 0.45 -31.65 44.81
CA LEU A 384 0.28 -31.73 46.26
C LEU A 384 -0.44 -33.01 46.71
N MET A 385 -1.46 -33.47 45.98
CA MET A 385 -2.13 -34.74 46.22
C MET A 385 -1.21 -35.96 46.02
N LYS A 386 -0.28 -35.88 45.01
CA LYS A 386 0.72 -36.93 44.79
C LYS A 386 1.85 -36.95 45.82
N SER A 387 2.13 -35.81 46.46
CA SER A 387 3.12 -35.71 47.52
C SER A 387 2.61 -36.04 48.94
N SER A 388 1.28 -36.16 49.09
CA SER A 388 0.65 -36.56 50.38
C SER A 388 0.45 -38.09 50.43
N THR A 389 1.54 -38.84 50.40
CA THR A 389 1.57 -40.22 50.89
C THR A 389 1.55 -40.18 52.40
N LEU A 390 0.38 -40.37 52.98
CA LEU A 390 0.25 -40.66 54.43
C LEU A 390 0.96 -41.98 54.78
N PRO A 391 1.64 -42.09 55.93
CA PRO A 391 2.30 -43.31 56.34
C PRO A 391 1.28 -44.41 56.60
N GLN A 392 1.60 -45.63 56.14
CA GLN A 392 0.82 -46.82 56.36
C GLN A 392 0.73 -47.12 57.88
N THR A 393 -0.48 -47.16 58.41
CA THR A 393 -0.76 -47.64 59.75
C THR A 393 -1.02 -49.16 59.66
N GLU A 394 -0.38 -49.86 60.62
CA GLU A 394 -0.32 -51.28 60.74
C GLU A 394 -1.65 -52.01 60.85
N THR A 395 -1.64 -53.22 60.36
CA THR A 395 -2.72 -54.22 60.35
C THR A 395 -3.12 -54.68 61.73
N ILE A 396 -4.41 -54.73 62.01
CA ILE A 396 -5.04 -55.53 63.12
C ILE A 396 -6.05 -56.53 62.51
N PRO A 397 -6.08 -57.82 62.99
CA PRO A 397 -6.72 -58.91 62.29
C PRO A 397 -8.24 -59.07 62.47
N ALA A 398 -8.84 -59.81 61.63
CA ALA A 398 -10.27 -60.02 61.33
C ALA A 398 -11.04 -60.76 62.41
N ALA A 399 -12.37 -60.53 62.42
CA ALA A 399 -13.42 -61.48 62.88
C ALA A 399 -14.70 -61.28 62.04
N PRO A 400 -15.54 -62.29 61.85
CA PRO A 400 -16.24 -62.58 60.59
C PRO A 400 -17.70 -62.10 60.49
N SER A 401 -18.21 -62.15 59.28
CA SER A 401 -19.50 -61.88 58.69
C SER A 401 -20.79 -62.15 59.48
N PRO A 402 -21.94 -61.55 59.04
CA PRO A 402 -22.74 -62.32 58.10
C PRO A 402 -23.35 -61.49 56.93
N ALA A 403 -23.64 -62.28 55.91
CA ALA A 403 -24.17 -61.90 54.60
C ALA A 403 -25.62 -61.39 54.64
N ILE A 404 -25.96 -60.47 53.77
CA ILE A 404 -27.32 -60.32 53.17
C ILE A 404 -27.13 -59.86 51.71
N LEU A 405 -27.74 -60.58 50.80
CA LEU A 405 -27.77 -60.43 49.34
C LEU A 405 -28.80 -59.39 48.88
N PRO A 406 -28.79 -59.00 47.62
CA PRO A 406 -29.26 -57.73 47.08
C PRO A 406 -30.71 -57.76 46.49
N PRO A 407 -31.13 -56.65 45.88
CA PRO A 407 -31.78 -56.81 44.60
C PRO A 407 -31.14 -55.98 43.47
N THR A 408 -30.98 -56.67 42.40
CA THR A 408 -30.59 -56.31 41.07
C THR A 408 -31.61 -55.33 40.44
N ILE A 409 -31.14 -54.19 39.92
CA ILE A 409 -31.89 -53.39 38.94
C ILE A 409 -31.08 -53.38 37.68
N SER A 410 -31.57 -54.02 36.66
CA SER A 410 -31.06 -54.06 35.31
C SER A 410 -31.48 -52.80 34.56
N ILE A 411 -30.52 -52.08 33.99
CA ILE A 411 -30.73 -51.00 33.03
C ILE A 411 -30.31 -51.54 31.66
N PRO A 412 -31.13 -51.39 30.61
CA PRO A 412 -30.80 -51.95 29.31
C PRO A 412 -29.75 -51.11 28.55
N LEU A 413 -28.80 -51.82 27.98
CA LEU A 413 -27.79 -51.30 27.04
C LEU A 413 -28.45 -50.84 25.75
N VAL A 414 -28.31 -49.61 25.38
CA VAL A 414 -28.65 -49.11 24.03
C VAL A 414 -27.39 -49.13 23.17
N THR A 415 -27.40 -49.95 22.16
CA THR A 415 -26.39 -50.04 21.10
C THR A 415 -26.47 -48.83 20.16
N PRO A 416 -25.35 -48.26 19.70
CA PRO A 416 -25.38 -47.20 18.71
C PRO A 416 -25.57 -47.78 17.31
N THR A 417 -26.60 -47.31 16.62
CA THR A 417 -26.88 -47.56 15.20
C THR A 417 -26.03 -46.67 14.30
N ALA A 418 -25.69 -47.20 13.16
CA ALA A 418 -24.83 -46.88 12.03
C ALA A 418 -24.80 -45.43 11.49
N PRO A 419 -23.80 -45.10 10.67
CA PRO A 419 -23.49 -43.73 10.21
C PRO A 419 -24.48 -43.31 9.09
N VAL A 420 -24.88 -42.03 9.18
CA VAL A 420 -25.71 -41.35 8.16
C VAL A 420 -24.83 -40.89 7.01
N SER A 421 -25.09 -41.43 5.82
CA SER A 421 -24.45 -40.97 4.57
C SER A 421 -25.09 -39.66 4.10
N TYR A 422 -24.28 -38.63 3.90
CA TYR A 422 -24.68 -37.41 3.21
C TYR A 422 -24.66 -37.61 1.69
N THR A 423 -25.84 -37.55 1.06
CA THR A 423 -25.94 -37.45 -0.39
C THR A 423 -25.91 -35.99 -0.82
N HIS A 424 -24.96 -35.67 -1.67
CA HIS A 424 -24.86 -34.37 -2.36
C HIS A 424 -26.02 -34.20 -3.35
N LEU A 425 -26.85 -33.16 -3.14
CA LEU A 425 -27.78 -32.65 -4.14
C LEU A 425 -27.08 -31.63 -5.00
N THR A 426 -26.76 -32.01 -6.23
CA THR A 426 -26.34 -31.10 -7.29
C THR A 426 -27.57 -30.44 -7.91
N LEU A 427 -27.62 -29.10 -7.92
CA LEU A 427 -28.61 -28.32 -8.65
C LEU A 427 -28.16 -28.14 -10.13
N PRO A 428 -29.07 -28.21 -11.10
CA PRO A 428 -28.74 -28.10 -12.50
C PRO A 428 -28.59 -26.61 -12.89
N THR A 429 -27.48 -26.30 -13.56
CA THR A 429 -27.26 -25.04 -14.26
C THR A 429 -28.17 -24.94 -15.48
N LYS A 430 -29.03 -23.93 -15.51
CA LYS A 430 -29.74 -23.50 -16.74
C LYS A 430 -28.85 -22.52 -17.49
N ARG A 431 -28.52 -22.92 -18.73
CA ARG A 431 -28.02 -22.00 -19.78
C ARG A 431 -29.17 -21.10 -20.27
N ILE A 432 -28.93 -19.82 -20.33
CA ILE A 432 -29.37 -18.92 -21.42
C ILE A 432 -28.22 -17.96 -21.68
#